data_d01441836e69c250602e595ec1b4d5a5
#
_entry.id   d01441836e69c250602e595ec1b4d5a5
#
_cell.length_a   1.000
_cell.length_b   1.000
_cell.length_c   1.000
_cell.angle_alpha   90.00
_cell.angle_beta   90.00
_cell.angle_gamma   90.00
#
_symmetry.space_group_name_H-M   'P 1'
#
loop_
_entity.id
_entity.type
_entity.pdbx_description
1 polymer ?
#
loop_
_entity_poly.entity_id
_entity_poly.type
_entity_poly.pdbx_seq_one_letter_code
_entity_poly.pdbx_strand_id
1 'polypeptide(L)'
;MTKNKTAAKKTEDQSVVYKVPAAFVLMIVVIYAFWKLGGYYSTVEGFTALYPMFCVQRYVFLALTAAELVLCVLLKNGLARTICRYWLAAFALLFVSSLILSIFWTGNMIVIYLLHALVYCLYMVWQLYHSEFFTFSLVTASAGVVFYLIARTSYMANRIA
;
A
#
# COMPACT_ATOMS: atom_id res chain seq x y z
N MET A 1 -25.94 -34.61 10.94
CA MET A 1 -24.68 -33.83 10.90
C MET A 1 -24.40 -33.03 9.60
N THR A 2 -25.19 -33.20 8.56
CA THR A 2 -25.01 -32.58 7.23
C THR A 2 -25.47 -31.12 7.12
N LYS A 3 -26.54 -30.71 7.83
CA LYS A 3 -27.11 -29.34 7.77
C LYS A 3 -26.14 -28.25 8.25
N ASN A 4 -25.26 -28.50 9.22
CA ASN A 4 -24.32 -27.52 9.73
C ASN A 4 -23.16 -27.21 8.75
N LYS A 5 -22.74 -28.20 7.95
CA LYS A 5 -21.68 -28.00 6.94
C LYS A 5 -22.16 -27.12 5.77
N THR A 6 -23.40 -27.25 5.37
CA THR A 6 -23.99 -26.48 4.26
C THR A 6 -24.21 -25.01 4.65
N ALA A 7 -24.66 -24.76 5.89
CA ALA A 7 -24.81 -23.39 6.41
C ALA A 7 -23.45 -22.69 6.57
N ALA A 8 -22.44 -23.35 7.09
CA ALA A 8 -21.07 -22.81 7.22
C ALA A 8 -20.48 -22.47 5.84
N LYS A 9 -20.63 -23.34 4.84
CA LYS A 9 -20.14 -23.10 3.47
C LYS A 9 -20.85 -21.92 2.81
N LYS A 10 -22.16 -21.77 3.02
CA LYS A 10 -22.95 -20.64 2.48
C LYS A 10 -22.54 -19.29 3.11
N THR A 11 -22.18 -19.28 4.39
CA THR A 11 -21.70 -18.08 5.09
C THR A 11 -20.29 -17.70 4.65
N GLU A 12 -19.45 -18.67 4.34
CA GLU A 12 -18.09 -18.48 3.85
C GLU A 12 -18.11 -17.90 2.43
N ASP A 13 -18.91 -18.44 1.53
CA ASP A 13 -19.12 -17.91 0.17
C ASP A 13 -19.64 -16.47 0.18
N GLN A 14 -20.61 -16.15 1.05
CA GLN A 14 -21.12 -14.79 1.17
C GLN A 14 -20.04 -13.81 1.69
N SER A 15 -19.16 -14.25 2.59
CA SER A 15 -18.08 -13.39 3.11
C SER A 15 -17.05 -13.03 2.04
N VAL A 16 -16.79 -13.92 1.09
CA VAL A 16 -15.85 -13.69 -0.04
C VAL A 16 -16.43 -12.67 -1.01
N VAL A 17 -17.74 -12.73 -1.30
CA VAL A 17 -18.43 -11.79 -2.22
C VAL A 17 -18.27 -10.32 -1.78
N TYR A 18 -18.23 -10.04 -0.47
CA TYR A 18 -18.05 -8.68 0.04
C TYR A 18 -16.60 -8.28 0.27
N LYS A 19 -15.72 -9.23 0.57
CA LYS A 19 -14.30 -8.96 0.84
C LYS A 19 -13.56 -8.46 -0.40
N VAL A 20 -13.83 -9.06 -1.56
CA VAL A 20 -13.13 -8.71 -2.81
C VAL A 20 -13.46 -7.29 -3.27
N PRO A 21 -14.74 -6.87 -3.42
CA PRO A 21 -15.07 -5.50 -3.80
C PRO A 21 -14.56 -4.47 -2.78
N ALA A 22 -14.71 -4.74 -1.48
CA ALA A 22 -14.22 -3.84 -0.43
C ALA A 22 -12.70 -3.64 -0.51
N ALA A 23 -11.95 -4.72 -0.71
CA ALA A 23 -10.50 -4.66 -0.87
C ALA A 23 -10.11 -3.90 -2.14
N PHE A 24 -10.84 -4.08 -3.23
CA PHE A 24 -10.57 -3.40 -4.50
C PHE A 24 -10.80 -1.88 -4.40
N VAL A 25 -11.92 -1.47 -3.81
CA VAL A 25 -12.22 -0.05 -3.56
C VAL A 25 -11.14 0.56 -2.67
N LEU A 26 -10.76 -0.12 -1.60
CA LEU A 26 -9.73 0.36 -0.67
C LEU A 26 -8.37 0.47 -1.36
N MET A 27 -8.02 -0.48 -2.22
CA MET A 27 -6.79 -0.44 -3.02
C MET A 27 -6.74 0.80 -3.91
N ILE A 28 -7.84 1.12 -4.61
CA ILE A 28 -7.93 2.32 -5.45
C ILE A 28 -7.74 3.59 -4.61
N VAL A 29 -8.42 3.68 -3.46
CA VAL A 29 -8.33 4.84 -2.57
C VAL A 29 -6.88 5.02 -2.06
N VAL A 30 -6.23 3.96 -1.66
CA VAL A 30 -4.85 3.99 -1.16
C VAL A 30 -3.87 4.37 -2.26
N ILE A 31 -3.97 3.78 -3.45
CA ILE A 31 -3.13 4.16 -4.61
C ILE A 31 -3.30 5.64 -4.95
N TYR A 32 -4.54 6.13 -4.97
CA TYR A 32 -4.81 7.55 -5.22
C TYR A 32 -4.19 8.45 -4.16
N ALA A 33 -4.26 8.07 -2.87
CA ALA A 33 -3.64 8.81 -1.78
C ALA A 33 -2.11 8.85 -1.92
N PHE A 34 -1.47 7.72 -2.22
CA PHE A 34 -0.02 7.67 -2.47
C PHE A 34 0.39 8.54 -3.67
N TRP A 35 -0.36 8.47 -4.76
CA TRP A 35 -0.10 9.29 -5.94
C TRP A 35 -0.23 10.79 -5.65
N LYS A 36 -1.28 11.20 -4.94
CA LYS A 36 -1.49 12.60 -4.55
C LYS A 36 -0.42 13.12 -3.61
N LEU A 37 -0.03 12.34 -2.59
CA LEU A 37 1.06 12.69 -1.68
C LEU A 37 2.39 12.80 -2.43
N GLY A 38 2.71 11.85 -3.29
CA GLY A 38 3.91 11.88 -4.11
C GLY A 38 3.97 13.10 -5.03
N GLY A 39 2.85 13.44 -5.68
CA GLY A 39 2.71 14.64 -6.52
C GLY A 39 2.87 15.92 -5.72
N TYR A 40 2.21 16.03 -4.57
CA TYR A 40 2.31 17.18 -3.69
C TYR A 40 3.75 17.47 -3.25
N TYR A 41 4.45 16.44 -2.75
CA TYR A 41 5.83 16.59 -2.29
C TYR A 41 6.83 16.81 -3.43
N SER A 42 6.51 16.43 -4.66
CA SER A 42 7.37 16.70 -5.83
C SER A 42 7.28 18.15 -6.31
N THR A 43 6.24 18.88 -5.94
CA THR A 43 6.04 20.29 -6.37
C THR A 43 6.61 21.31 -5.39
N VAL A 44 6.95 20.91 -4.17
CA VAL A 44 7.48 21.84 -3.16
C VAL A 44 9.00 21.89 -3.25
N GLU A 45 9.55 23.06 -3.48
CA GLU A 45 10.98 23.30 -3.53
C GLU A 45 11.57 23.50 -2.13
N GLY A 46 12.62 22.76 -1.85
CA GLY A 46 13.47 22.96 -0.68
C GLY A 46 13.23 22.04 0.51
N PHE A 47 14.32 21.39 0.96
CA PHE A 47 14.33 20.48 2.11
C PHE A 47 13.83 21.13 3.42
N THR A 48 14.21 22.38 3.65
CA THR A 48 13.85 23.12 4.87
C THR A 48 12.36 23.36 5.01
N ALA A 49 11.64 23.54 3.90
CA ALA A 49 10.18 23.72 3.90
C ALA A 49 9.43 22.40 4.11
N LEU A 50 9.98 21.29 3.62
CA LEU A 50 9.32 19.96 3.68
C LEU A 50 9.62 19.20 4.96
N TYR A 51 10.76 19.43 5.60
CA TYR A 51 11.17 18.68 6.78
C TYR A 51 10.15 18.75 7.94
N PRO A 52 9.58 19.91 8.32
CA PRO A 52 8.56 19.97 9.36
C PRO A 52 7.31 19.17 8.98
N MET A 53 6.90 19.21 7.70
CA MET A 53 5.75 18.45 7.22
C MET A 53 5.97 16.94 7.33
N PHE A 54 7.16 16.44 6.97
CA PHE A 54 7.49 15.03 7.16
C PHE A 54 7.53 14.61 8.62
N CYS A 55 8.01 15.49 9.50
CA CYS A 55 7.99 15.22 10.93
C CYS A 55 6.55 15.07 11.46
N VAL A 56 5.65 15.98 11.12
CA VAL A 56 4.24 15.90 11.52
C VAL A 56 3.57 14.68 10.91
N GLN A 57 3.74 14.46 9.62
CA GLN A 57 3.17 13.32 8.90
C GLN A 57 3.61 11.99 9.52
N ARG A 58 4.89 11.86 9.87
CA ARG A 58 5.44 10.66 10.52
C ARG A 58 4.73 10.34 11.83
N TYR A 59 4.52 11.33 12.69
CA TYR A 59 3.83 11.12 13.97
C TYR A 59 2.34 10.81 13.78
N VAL A 60 1.68 11.47 12.83
CA VAL A 60 0.28 11.18 12.49
C VAL A 60 0.11 9.74 12.00
N PHE A 61 0.94 9.30 11.05
CA PHE A 61 0.84 7.93 10.56
C PHE A 61 1.28 6.87 11.57
N LEU A 62 2.23 7.19 12.46
CA LEU A 62 2.56 6.32 13.58
C LEU A 62 1.35 6.14 14.52
N ALA A 63 0.69 7.24 14.89
CA ALA A 63 -0.49 7.20 15.75
C ALA A 63 -1.64 6.41 15.10
N LEU A 64 -1.90 6.63 13.81
CA LEU A 64 -2.92 5.89 13.05
C LEU A 64 -2.58 4.40 12.96
N THR A 65 -1.32 4.05 12.69
CA THR A 65 -0.87 2.64 12.66
C THR A 65 -1.05 1.98 14.02
N ALA A 66 -0.71 2.66 15.11
CA ALA A 66 -0.91 2.15 16.47
C ALA A 66 -2.39 1.97 16.81
N ALA A 67 -3.25 2.94 16.45
CA ALA A 67 -4.70 2.85 16.65
C ALA A 67 -5.31 1.68 15.89
N GLU A 68 -4.95 1.49 14.60
CA GLU A 68 -5.41 0.37 13.78
C GLU A 68 -4.91 -0.99 14.30
N LEU A 69 -3.70 -1.04 14.84
CA LEU A 69 -3.18 -2.26 15.46
C LEU A 69 -4.00 -2.65 16.68
N VAL A 70 -4.34 -1.69 17.55
CA VAL A 70 -5.22 -1.92 18.71
C VAL A 70 -6.61 -2.38 18.25
N LEU A 71 -7.19 -1.73 17.23
CA LEU A 71 -8.48 -2.13 16.66
C LEU A 71 -8.43 -3.55 16.09
N CYS A 72 -7.36 -3.92 15.37
CA CYS A 72 -7.17 -5.28 14.85
C CYS A 72 -7.11 -6.35 15.96
N VAL A 73 -6.58 -5.99 17.14
CA VAL A 73 -6.53 -6.91 18.29
C VAL A 73 -7.90 -7.00 18.97
N LEU A 74 -8.61 -5.88 19.12
CA LEU A 74 -9.91 -5.83 19.77
C LEU A 74 -11.03 -6.45 18.95
N LEU A 75 -10.98 -6.33 17.63
CA LEU A 75 -11.98 -6.89 16.74
C LEU A 75 -11.85 -8.41 16.68
N LYS A 76 -12.89 -9.11 17.15
CA LYS A 76 -13.08 -10.54 16.93
C LYS A 76 -13.30 -10.77 15.43
N ASN A 77 -13.10 -11.98 14.96
CA ASN A 77 -13.17 -12.39 13.54
C ASN A 77 -14.34 -11.76 12.76
N GLY A 78 -14.12 -11.41 11.49
CA GLY A 78 -15.16 -10.88 10.61
C GLY A 78 -14.62 -9.94 9.53
N LEU A 79 -15.53 -9.40 8.71
CA LEU A 79 -15.22 -8.44 7.65
C LEU A 79 -14.52 -7.19 8.21
N ALA A 80 -14.97 -6.68 9.36
CA ALA A 80 -14.40 -5.50 10.01
C ALA A 80 -12.91 -5.69 10.35
N ARG A 81 -12.52 -6.87 10.88
CA ARG A 81 -11.10 -7.17 11.14
C ARG A 81 -10.26 -7.25 9.87
N THR A 82 -10.84 -7.77 8.79
CA THR A 82 -10.15 -7.84 7.49
C THR A 82 -9.91 -6.45 6.93
N ILE A 83 -10.91 -5.57 6.96
CA ILE A 83 -10.79 -4.18 6.52
C ILE A 83 -9.77 -3.43 7.38
N CYS A 84 -9.80 -3.62 8.72
CA CYS A 84 -8.85 -3.03 9.64
C CYS A 84 -7.39 -3.43 9.30
N ARG A 85 -7.14 -4.71 8.96
CA ARG A 85 -5.80 -5.17 8.50
C ARG A 85 -5.35 -4.48 7.22
N TYR A 86 -6.27 -4.20 6.30
CA TYR A 86 -5.94 -3.49 5.07
C TYR A 86 -5.57 -2.03 5.33
N TRP A 87 -6.28 -1.35 6.23
CA TRP A 87 -5.92 0.00 6.67
C TRP A 87 -4.62 0.02 7.46
N LEU A 88 -4.40 -0.94 8.34
CA LEU A 88 -3.14 -1.09 9.07
C LEU A 88 -1.94 -1.17 8.12
N ALA A 89 -2.03 -1.99 7.07
CA ALA A 89 -0.97 -2.09 6.06
C ALA A 89 -0.76 -0.77 5.31
N ALA A 90 -1.84 -0.06 4.95
CA ALA A 90 -1.75 1.24 4.28
C ALA A 90 -1.05 2.29 5.15
N PHE A 91 -1.47 2.45 6.41
CA PHE A 91 -0.86 3.42 7.33
C PHE A 91 0.57 3.06 7.70
N ALA A 92 0.89 1.77 7.87
CA ALA A 92 2.25 1.32 8.10
C ALA A 92 3.17 1.66 6.92
N LEU A 93 2.72 1.46 5.68
CA LEU A 93 3.49 1.84 4.49
C LEU A 93 3.63 3.36 4.34
N LEU A 94 2.60 4.15 4.65
CA LEU A 94 2.70 5.61 4.68
C LEU A 94 3.67 6.09 5.76
N PHE A 95 3.69 5.45 6.92
CA PHE A 95 4.66 5.73 7.98
C PHE A 95 6.09 5.41 7.51
N VAL A 96 6.32 4.24 6.91
CA VAL A 96 7.63 3.86 6.37
C VAL A 96 8.07 4.82 5.26
N SER A 97 7.16 5.22 4.36
CA SER A 97 7.46 6.22 3.32
C SER A 97 7.93 7.54 3.94
N SER A 98 7.25 8.02 4.97
CA SER A 98 7.63 9.28 5.63
C SER A 98 8.96 9.16 6.40
N LEU A 99 9.29 7.98 6.94
CA LEU A 99 10.61 7.72 7.53
C LEU A 99 11.72 7.75 6.47
N ILE A 100 11.54 7.05 5.37
CA ILE A 100 12.53 7.00 4.28
C ILE A 100 12.80 8.41 3.75
N LEU A 101 11.74 9.18 3.51
CA LEU A 101 11.85 10.54 2.99
C LEU A 101 12.49 11.51 4.00
N SER A 102 12.36 11.28 5.30
CA SER A 102 12.99 12.10 6.32
C SER A 102 14.51 11.83 6.47
N ILE A 103 14.94 10.61 6.11
CA ILE A 103 16.35 10.18 6.20
C ILE A 103 17.07 10.36 4.87
N PHE A 104 16.42 9.94 3.80
CA PHE A 104 16.97 9.96 2.45
C PHE A 104 16.22 10.97 1.58
N TRP A 105 16.71 12.19 1.57
CA TRP A 105 16.20 13.19 0.66
C TRP A 105 16.51 12.81 -0.78
N THR A 106 15.49 12.53 -1.56
CA THR A 106 15.63 12.29 -3.00
C THR A 106 14.69 13.21 -3.77
N GLY A 107 15.18 13.83 -4.85
CA GLY A 107 14.36 14.68 -5.71
C GLY A 107 13.19 13.98 -6.43
N ASN A 108 13.00 12.67 -6.22
CA ASN A 108 11.98 11.85 -6.87
C ASN A 108 11.03 11.19 -5.86
N MET A 109 10.38 12.00 -5.06
CA MET A 109 9.47 11.53 -4.02
C MET A 109 8.30 10.71 -4.55
N ILE A 110 7.79 11.06 -5.72
CA ILE A 110 6.71 10.32 -6.38
C ILE A 110 7.08 8.85 -6.61
N VAL A 111 8.34 8.55 -6.93
CA VAL A 111 8.79 7.17 -7.16
C VAL A 111 8.73 6.34 -5.87
N ILE A 112 9.10 6.94 -4.73
CA ILE A 112 9.05 6.26 -3.42
C ILE A 112 7.59 5.94 -3.07
N TYR A 113 6.68 6.90 -3.22
CA TYR A 113 5.26 6.66 -2.97
C TYR A 113 4.65 5.63 -3.92
N LEU A 114 4.99 5.66 -5.21
CA LEU A 114 4.52 4.66 -6.18
C LEU A 114 5.06 3.25 -5.88
N LEU A 115 6.32 3.14 -5.42
CA LEU A 115 6.89 1.86 -5.00
C LEU A 115 6.13 1.29 -3.80
N HIS A 116 5.80 2.11 -2.81
CA HIS A 116 4.99 1.67 -1.67
C HIS A 116 3.55 1.32 -2.05
N ALA A 117 2.96 2.05 -2.99
CA ALA A 117 1.66 1.69 -3.56
C ALA A 117 1.71 0.31 -4.24
N LEU A 118 2.79 0.00 -4.97
CA LEU A 118 3.01 -1.32 -5.57
C LEU A 118 3.12 -2.41 -4.50
N VAL A 119 3.88 -2.17 -3.44
CA VAL A 119 3.99 -3.11 -2.30
C VAL A 119 2.62 -3.34 -1.65
N TYR A 120 1.82 -2.29 -1.50
CA TYR A 120 0.44 -2.41 -1.00
C TYR A 120 -0.43 -3.27 -1.92
N CYS A 121 -0.36 -3.07 -3.23
CA CYS A 121 -1.09 -3.90 -4.19
C CYS A 121 -0.69 -5.38 -4.09
N LEU A 122 0.60 -5.68 -3.99
CA LEU A 122 1.10 -7.05 -3.82
C LEU A 122 0.61 -7.65 -2.50
N TYR A 123 0.60 -6.89 -1.41
CA TYR A 123 0.02 -7.33 -0.14
C TYR A 123 -1.47 -7.68 -0.28
N MET A 124 -2.25 -6.85 -0.98
CA MET A 124 -3.67 -7.10 -1.22
C MET A 124 -3.90 -8.35 -2.08
N VAL A 125 -3.09 -8.53 -3.13
CA VAL A 125 -3.13 -9.75 -3.96
C VAL A 125 -2.83 -10.99 -3.12
N TRP A 126 -1.82 -10.93 -2.25
CA TRP A 126 -1.48 -12.04 -1.36
C TRP A 126 -2.61 -12.39 -0.40
N GLN A 127 -3.35 -11.40 0.10
CA GLN A 127 -4.47 -11.62 1.02
C GLN A 127 -5.73 -12.18 0.33
N LEU A 128 -5.92 -11.89 -0.96
CA LEU A 128 -7.15 -12.21 -1.70
C LEU A 128 -7.05 -13.46 -2.55
N TYR A 129 -5.85 -13.78 -3.03
CA TYR A 129 -5.65 -14.80 -4.05
C TYR A 129 -4.71 -15.92 -3.59
N HIS A 130 -4.70 -17.01 -4.35
CA HIS A 130 -3.82 -18.16 -4.13
C HIS A 130 -2.33 -17.78 -4.34
N SER A 131 -1.45 -18.54 -3.72
CA SER A 131 0.02 -18.34 -3.78
C SER A 131 0.58 -18.29 -5.21
N GLU A 132 0.01 -19.06 -6.14
CA GLU A 132 0.43 -19.08 -7.55
C GLU A 132 0.19 -17.73 -8.25
N PHE A 133 -1.00 -17.15 -8.04
CA PHE A 133 -1.33 -15.84 -8.60
C PHE A 133 -0.48 -14.72 -7.97
N PHE A 134 -0.18 -14.82 -6.68
CA PHE A 134 0.75 -13.90 -6.03
C PHE A 134 2.15 -13.98 -6.63
N THR A 135 2.68 -15.19 -6.85
CA THR A 135 4.00 -15.38 -7.47
C THR A 135 4.05 -14.78 -8.87
N PHE A 136 3.02 -15.02 -9.69
CA PHE A 136 2.92 -14.40 -11.03
C PHE A 136 2.88 -12.86 -10.95
N SER A 137 2.08 -12.31 -10.06
CA SER A 137 1.97 -10.87 -9.85
C SER A 137 3.29 -10.25 -9.38
N LEU A 138 4.03 -10.94 -8.50
CA LEU A 138 5.33 -10.52 -8.00
C LEU A 138 6.37 -10.48 -9.13
N VAL A 139 6.43 -11.51 -9.95
CA VAL A 139 7.35 -11.57 -11.11
C VAL A 139 7.04 -10.46 -12.10
N THR A 140 5.76 -10.27 -12.44
CA THR A 140 5.32 -9.21 -13.37
C THR A 140 5.63 -7.82 -12.83
N ALA A 141 5.38 -7.56 -11.55
CA ALA A 141 5.70 -6.29 -10.90
C ALA A 141 7.21 -6.03 -10.88
N SER A 142 8.01 -7.04 -10.55
CA SER A 142 9.48 -6.94 -10.56
C SER A 142 10.03 -6.64 -11.95
N ALA A 143 9.52 -7.32 -12.98
CA ALA A 143 9.88 -7.03 -14.37
C ALA A 143 9.51 -5.59 -14.76
N GLY A 144 8.32 -5.12 -14.39
CA GLY A 144 7.88 -3.74 -14.64
C GLY A 144 8.80 -2.70 -14.00
N VAL A 145 9.23 -2.92 -12.74
CA VAL A 145 10.19 -2.04 -12.07
C VAL A 145 11.54 -2.03 -12.78
N VAL A 146 12.06 -3.18 -13.19
CA VAL A 146 13.32 -3.30 -13.94
C VAL A 146 13.24 -2.55 -15.28
N PHE A 147 12.16 -2.75 -16.05
CA PHE A 147 11.94 -2.03 -17.31
C PHE A 147 11.83 -0.51 -17.11
N TYR A 148 11.14 -0.07 -16.05
CA TYR A 148 11.07 1.35 -15.72
C TYR A 148 12.46 1.93 -15.40
N LEU A 149 13.28 1.23 -14.62
CA LEU A 149 14.64 1.67 -14.30
C LEU A 149 15.53 1.73 -15.53
N ILE A 150 15.47 0.75 -16.41
CA ILE A 150 16.22 0.73 -17.68
C ILE A 150 15.78 1.89 -18.59
N ALA A 151 14.48 2.10 -18.76
CA ALA A 151 13.96 3.19 -19.58
C ALA A 151 14.41 4.56 -19.02
N ARG A 152 14.39 4.72 -17.70
CA ARG A 152 14.82 5.95 -17.04
C ARG A 152 16.32 6.21 -17.20
N THR A 153 17.18 5.18 -17.04
CA THR A 153 18.62 5.32 -17.23
C THR A 153 18.97 5.62 -18.69
N SER A 154 18.31 4.99 -19.65
CA SER A 154 18.48 5.28 -21.09
C SER A 154 18.06 6.70 -21.44
N TYR A 155 16.95 7.19 -20.87
CA TYR A 155 16.49 8.58 -21.07
C TYR A 155 17.48 9.60 -20.51
N MET A 156 18.08 9.33 -19.35
CA MET A 156 19.10 10.20 -18.74
C MET A 156 20.39 10.19 -19.55
N ALA A 157 20.84 9.03 -20.06
CA ALA A 157 22.03 8.92 -20.90
C ALA A 157 21.91 9.73 -22.20
N ASN A 158 20.74 9.70 -22.86
CA ASN A 158 20.48 10.47 -24.09
C ASN A 158 20.35 11.99 -23.86
N ARG A 159 20.22 12.44 -22.62
CA ARG A 159 20.19 13.89 -22.29
C ARG A 159 21.57 14.49 -22.02
N ILE A 160 22.54 13.65 -21.77
CA ILE A 160 23.92 14.04 -21.41
C ILE A 160 24.85 13.97 -22.65
N ALA A 161 24.44 13.21 -23.67
CA ALA A 161 25.11 13.14 -24.99
C ALA A 161 24.60 14.26 -25.91
#